data_05e93d05b61de40e230d2e30cacad0f3
#
_entry.id   05e93d05b61de40e230d2e30cacad0f3
#
_cell.length_a   1.000
_cell.length_b   1.000
_cell.length_c   1.000
_cell.angle_alpha   90.00
_cell.angle_beta   90.00
_cell.angle_gamma   90.00
#
_symmetry.space_group_name_H-M   'P 1'
#
loop_
_entity.id
_entity.type
_entity.pdbx_description
1 polymer ?
#
loop_
_entity_poly.entity_id
_entity_poly.type
_entity_poly.pdbx_seq_one_letter_code
_entity_poly.pdbx_strand_id
1 'polypeptide(L)'
;QMAGRAGRRGIDKFGDIYHLSNLILSKNDAPDANAYRLILDGNPQQFVSKFKINFNLVLQLISSNNNNFEEFIKKSMISSSINKEREFVENKLIEERKKIVKEPNYITEEYILNNYIVLESNLKTLKPKKRKPIYRELQKVEDFNKYIKKDIEKFKLREAIKLKIQNYESEIKNIDSYIINEVNIILNILEEHTFIEKEDKKLILLEKGKFAVQIQEIHSLAVAELASNKTFDDLSVVEFGMVLSAFVKISIPDNQRVISIESINCNKKVKNTLFKIKETYNKYQDIELFNKLESNDDNNLAWDMCELLNTWCDSNSDSECKKFFNDIKVFEITLGEFVKAILKINNIGNELEKIAIIQNNLNLLEKIKKLKILTLKSVV
;
A
#
# COMPACT_ATOMS: atom_id res chain seq x y z
N GLN A 1 -1.91 -20.06 15.99
CA GLN A 1 -0.54 -19.66 15.56
C GLN A 1 0.53 -20.01 16.61
N MET A 2 0.32 -19.69 17.88
CA MET A 2 1.28 -20.02 18.93
C MET A 2 1.44 -21.54 19.10
N ALA A 3 0.35 -22.29 19.06
CA ALA A 3 0.37 -23.75 19.10
C ALA A 3 1.19 -24.38 17.96
N GLY A 4 1.13 -23.83 16.77
CA GLY A 4 1.91 -24.31 15.63
C GLY A 4 3.43 -24.06 15.71
N ARG A 5 3.91 -23.45 16.78
CA ARG A 5 5.36 -23.27 17.06
C ARG A 5 5.90 -24.21 18.13
N ALA A 6 5.03 -25.06 18.70
CA ALA A 6 5.46 -26.08 19.62
C ALA A 6 6.14 -27.24 18.86
N GLY A 7 7.35 -27.61 19.28
CA GLY A 7 8.19 -28.57 18.59
C GLY A 7 8.93 -28.02 17.35
N ARG A 8 10.08 -28.57 17.05
CA ARG A 8 10.92 -28.20 15.89
C ARG A 8 10.74 -29.21 14.77
N ARG A 9 10.29 -28.75 13.59
CA ARG A 9 10.04 -29.60 12.43
C ARG A 9 11.31 -30.39 12.04
N GLY A 10 11.18 -31.70 11.94
CA GLY A 10 12.28 -32.59 11.55
C GLY A 10 13.25 -32.95 12.68
N ILE A 11 13.06 -32.41 13.92
CA ILE A 11 13.88 -32.68 15.10
C ILE A 11 13.04 -33.32 16.19
N ASP A 12 11.93 -32.68 16.56
CA ASP A 12 11.07 -33.14 17.64
C ASP A 12 9.92 -33.97 17.09
N LYS A 13 9.58 -35.08 17.79
CA LYS A 13 8.43 -35.95 17.41
C LYS A 13 7.11 -35.40 17.89
N PHE A 14 7.11 -34.63 18.98
CA PHE A 14 5.92 -34.05 19.61
C PHE A 14 6.21 -32.61 20.03
N GLY A 15 5.18 -31.80 20.12
CA GLY A 15 5.21 -30.47 20.70
C GLY A 15 4.10 -30.34 21.74
N ASP A 16 4.43 -30.01 22.96
CA ASP A 16 3.47 -29.87 24.06
C ASP A 16 3.01 -28.42 24.17
N ILE A 17 1.71 -28.21 24.36
CA ILE A 17 1.09 -26.92 24.51
C ILE A 17 0.32 -26.90 25.82
N TYR A 18 0.72 -26.01 26.71
CA TYR A 18 0.06 -25.83 28.00
C TYR A 18 -0.81 -24.58 27.98
N HIS A 19 -2.10 -24.75 28.11
CA HIS A 19 -3.06 -23.65 28.26
C HIS A 19 -3.26 -23.36 29.75
N LEU A 20 -2.82 -22.20 30.19
CA LEU A 20 -3.04 -21.68 31.53
C LEU A 20 -4.29 -20.79 31.54
N SER A 21 -5.44 -21.40 31.71
CA SER A 21 -6.68 -20.65 31.94
C SER A 21 -6.68 -20.04 33.35
N ASN A 22 -7.08 -18.77 33.46
CA ASN A 22 -7.31 -18.07 34.74
C ASN A 22 -6.09 -17.55 35.51
N LEU A 23 -4.86 -17.64 35.00
CA LEU A 23 -3.69 -17.09 35.69
C LEU A 23 -3.53 -15.58 35.55
N ILE A 24 -4.02 -15.01 34.44
CA ILE A 24 -3.80 -13.59 34.06
C ILE A 24 -5.14 -12.88 33.74
N LEU A 25 -6.15 -13.65 33.32
CA LEU A 25 -7.46 -13.12 32.93
C LEU A 25 -8.46 -13.22 34.07
N SER A 26 -9.38 -12.25 34.17
CA SER A 26 -10.52 -12.37 35.08
C SER A 26 -11.40 -13.56 34.71
N LYS A 27 -12.18 -14.09 35.68
CA LYS A 27 -13.08 -15.24 35.42
C LYS A 27 -14.02 -15.01 34.21
N ASN A 28 -14.31 -13.76 33.88
CA ASN A 28 -15.20 -13.39 32.78
C ASN A 28 -14.52 -13.33 31.41
N ASP A 29 -13.20 -13.28 31.38
CA ASP A 29 -12.40 -13.13 30.14
C ASP A 29 -11.76 -14.44 29.67
N ALA A 30 -11.90 -15.52 30.45
CA ALA A 30 -11.42 -16.85 30.06
C ALA A 30 -12.33 -17.44 28.98
N PRO A 31 -11.79 -17.92 27.84
CA PRO A 31 -12.59 -18.56 26.80
C PRO A 31 -13.30 -19.79 27.36
N ASP A 32 -14.53 -19.97 26.97
CA ASP A 32 -15.29 -21.17 27.31
C ASP A 32 -14.81 -22.42 26.55
N ALA A 33 -15.33 -23.61 26.92
CA ALA A 33 -14.91 -24.86 26.27
C ALA A 33 -15.18 -24.88 24.75
N ASN A 34 -16.20 -24.16 24.27
CA ASN A 34 -16.52 -24.08 22.86
C ASN A 34 -15.53 -23.17 22.13
N ALA A 35 -15.15 -22.04 22.73
CA ALA A 35 -14.12 -21.17 22.20
C ALA A 35 -12.76 -21.89 22.12
N TYR A 36 -12.40 -22.71 23.11
CA TYR A 36 -11.21 -23.55 23.06
C TYR A 36 -11.27 -24.58 21.92
N ARG A 37 -12.40 -25.24 21.70
CA ARG A 37 -12.55 -26.15 20.56
C ARG A 37 -12.40 -25.44 19.24
N LEU A 38 -12.98 -24.26 19.07
CA LEU A 38 -12.84 -23.46 17.85
C LEU A 38 -11.37 -23.04 17.62
N ILE A 39 -10.60 -22.78 18.69
CA ILE A 39 -9.17 -22.46 18.57
C ILE A 39 -8.36 -23.69 18.16
N LEU A 40 -8.68 -24.88 18.65
CA LEU A 40 -7.96 -26.12 18.38
C LEU A 40 -8.35 -26.75 17.04
N ASP A 41 -9.65 -26.79 16.74
CA ASP A 41 -10.23 -27.46 15.56
C ASP A 41 -10.52 -26.46 14.41
N GLY A 42 -10.27 -25.18 14.61
CA GLY A 42 -10.50 -24.12 13.64
C GLY A 42 -9.62 -24.26 12.40
N ASN A 43 -10.13 -23.82 11.27
CA ASN A 43 -9.37 -23.77 10.03
C ASN A 43 -8.12 -22.90 10.21
N PRO A 44 -6.97 -23.34 9.72
CA PRO A 44 -5.76 -22.53 9.77
C PRO A 44 -5.99 -21.23 9.00
N GLN A 45 -5.50 -20.13 9.56
CA GLN A 45 -5.57 -18.83 8.92
C GLN A 45 -4.84 -18.89 7.57
N GLN A 46 -5.54 -18.59 6.50
CA GLN A 46 -4.93 -18.56 5.17
C GLN A 46 -3.98 -17.36 5.07
N PHE A 47 -2.80 -17.58 4.54
CA PHE A 47 -1.90 -16.50 4.17
C PHE A 47 -2.49 -15.77 2.96
N VAL A 48 -2.81 -14.51 3.16
CA VAL A 48 -3.17 -13.60 2.06
C VAL A 48 -1.92 -12.78 1.75
N SER A 49 -1.52 -12.75 0.49
CA SER A 49 -0.42 -11.90 0.05
C SER A 49 -0.80 -10.45 0.26
N LYS A 50 0.03 -9.70 1.00
CA LYS A 50 0.00 -8.24 1.08
C LYS A 50 1.01 -7.60 0.13
N PHE A 51 1.52 -8.38 -0.80
CA PHE A 51 2.48 -7.91 -1.79
C PHE A 51 1.81 -6.87 -2.69
N LYS A 52 2.45 -5.72 -2.82
CA LYS A 52 2.04 -4.63 -3.68
C LYS A 52 3.17 -4.29 -4.61
N ILE A 53 2.84 -3.86 -5.81
CA ILE A 53 3.82 -3.33 -6.74
C ILE A 53 4.12 -1.90 -6.29
N ASN A 54 5.37 -1.62 -5.95
CA ASN A 54 5.82 -0.32 -5.49
C ASN A 54 7.11 0.11 -6.21
N PHE A 55 7.52 1.35 -6.02
CA PHE A 55 8.73 1.90 -6.62
C PHE A 55 9.97 1.07 -6.31
N ASN A 56 10.14 0.63 -5.06
CA ASN A 56 11.31 -0.14 -4.64
C ASN A 56 11.45 -1.45 -5.40
N LEU A 57 10.35 -2.17 -5.56
CA LEU A 57 10.34 -3.43 -6.30
C LEU A 57 10.74 -3.22 -7.75
N VAL A 58 10.13 -2.24 -8.43
CA VAL A 58 10.41 -1.94 -9.84
C VAL A 58 11.87 -1.55 -10.01
N LEU A 59 12.39 -0.67 -9.16
CA LEU A 59 13.80 -0.25 -9.18
C LEU A 59 14.76 -1.41 -8.91
N GLN A 60 14.45 -2.31 -7.98
CA GLN A 60 15.27 -3.50 -7.71
C GLN A 60 15.30 -4.47 -8.89
N LEU A 61 14.16 -4.68 -9.57
CA LEU A 61 14.09 -5.52 -10.76
C LEU A 61 14.93 -4.92 -11.90
N ILE A 62 14.86 -3.61 -12.11
CA ILE A 62 15.72 -2.92 -13.09
C ILE A 62 17.20 -3.07 -12.70
N SER A 63 17.54 -2.90 -11.43
CA SER A 63 18.91 -3.04 -10.93
C SER A 63 19.49 -4.44 -11.15
N SER A 64 18.65 -5.47 -11.08
CA SER A 64 19.05 -6.86 -11.32
C SER A 64 19.04 -7.26 -12.80
N ASN A 65 18.88 -6.31 -13.73
CA ASN A 65 18.70 -6.55 -15.17
C ASN A 65 17.52 -7.49 -15.51
N ASN A 66 16.56 -7.61 -14.61
CA ASN A 66 15.35 -8.39 -14.83
C ASN A 66 14.20 -7.46 -15.25
N ASN A 67 14.14 -7.16 -16.55
CA ASN A 67 13.10 -6.29 -17.12
C ASN A 67 11.80 -7.06 -17.43
N ASN A 68 11.71 -8.34 -17.09
CA ASN A 68 10.51 -9.14 -17.28
C ASN A 68 9.63 -9.11 -16.01
N PHE A 69 8.98 -7.97 -15.79
CA PHE A 69 8.09 -7.75 -14.64
C PHE A 69 6.93 -8.76 -14.60
N GLU A 70 6.37 -9.13 -15.76
CA GLU A 70 5.29 -10.09 -15.83
C GLU A 70 5.70 -11.48 -15.33
N GLU A 71 6.87 -11.96 -15.71
CA GLU A 71 7.37 -13.25 -15.28
C GLU A 71 7.64 -13.28 -13.77
N PHE A 72 8.20 -12.19 -13.22
CA PHE A 72 8.42 -12.05 -11.80
C PHE A 72 7.11 -12.11 -11.02
N ILE A 73 6.10 -11.36 -11.47
CA ILE A 73 4.79 -11.31 -10.82
C ILE A 73 4.06 -12.64 -10.92
N LYS A 74 4.13 -13.32 -12.08
CA LYS A 74 3.55 -14.67 -12.25
C LYS A 74 4.14 -15.70 -11.28
N LYS A 75 5.38 -15.53 -10.84
CA LYS A 75 6.04 -16.40 -9.85
C LYS A 75 5.77 -15.98 -8.39
N SER A 76 5.13 -14.85 -8.16
CA SER A 76 4.83 -14.33 -6.82
C SER A 76 3.51 -14.85 -6.26
N MET A 77 3.33 -14.74 -4.94
CA MET A 77 2.05 -15.12 -4.28
C MET A 77 0.87 -14.23 -4.71
N ILE A 78 1.11 -13.02 -5.25
CA ILE A 78 0.05 -12.16 -5.76
C ILE A 78 -0.65 -12.80 -6.96
N SER A 79 0.09 -13.52 -7.81
CA SER A 79 -0.47 -14.28 -8.92
C SER A 79 -1.55 -15.26 -8.46
N SER A 80 -1.34 -15.94 -7.33
CA SER A 80 -2.34 -16.85 -6.77
C SER A 80 -3.63 -16.13 -6.34
N SER A 81 -3.52 -14.93 -5.77
CA SER A 81 -4.68 -14.13 -5.36
C SER A 81 -5.44 -13.59 -6.57
N ILE A 82 -4.73 -13.07 -7.57
CA ILE A 82 -5.29 -12.58 -8.83
C ILE A 82 -5.98 -13.71 -9.60
N ASN A 83 -5.35 -14.89 -9.68
CA ASN A 83 -5.95 -16.04 -10.35
C ASN A 83 -7.23 -16.52 -9.68
N LYS A 84 -7.31 -16.49 -8.33
CA LYS A 84 -8.54 -16.83 -7.60
C LYS A 84 -9.66 -15.82 -7.88
N GLU A 85 -9.35 -14.53 -7.91
CA GLU A 85 -10.31 -13.48 -8.23
C GLU A 85 -10.79 -13.62 -9.67
N ARG A 86 -9.87 -13.83 -10.61
CA ARG A 86 -10.17 -14.09 -12.01
C ARG A 86 -11.08 -15.32 -12.18
N GLU A 87 -10.75 -16.45 -11.54
CA GLU A 87 -11.56 -17.68 -11.57
C GLU A 87 -12.97 -17.44 -10.98
N PHE A 88 -13.09 -16.66 -9.92
CA PHE A 88 -14.38 -16.29 -9.35
C PHE A 88 -15.25 -15.50 -10.34
N VAL A 89 -14.69 -14.52 -11.05
CA VAL A 89 -15.40 -13.72 -12.06
C VAL A 89 -15.71 -14.57 -13.29
N GLU A 90 -14.80 -15.45 -13.74
CA GLU A 90 -15.04 -16.38 -14.83
C GLU A 90 -16.19 -17.35 -14.54
N ASN A 91 -16.29 -17.87 -13.32
CA ASN A 91 -17.39 -18.73 -12.92
C ASN A 91 -18.74 -17.98 -12.98
N LYS A 92 -18.78 -16.74 -12.53
CA LYS A 92 -19.98 -15.87 -12.66
C LYS A 92 -20.34 -15.62 -14.14
N LEU A 93 -19.35 -15.35 -14.98
CA LEU A 93 -19.54 -15.16 -16.41
C LEU A 93 -20.12 -16.42 -17.06
N ILE A 94 -19.63 -17.60 -16.71
CA ILE A 94 -20.13 -18.88 -17.21
C ILE A 94 -21.59 -19.10 -16.80
N GLU A 95 -21.93 -18.74 -15.54
CA GLU A 95 -23.32 -18.86 -15.06
C GLU A 95 -24.28 -17.93 -15.82
N GLU A 96 -23.91 -16.68 -16.05
CA GLU A 96 -24.73 -15.72 -16.80
C GLU A 96 -24.87 -16.15 -18.28
N ARG A 97 -23.80 -16.65 -18.91
CA ARG A 97 -23.88 -17.22 -20.28
C ARG A 97 -24.84 -18.41 -20.36
N LYS A 98 -24.87 -19.30 -19.35
CA LYS A 98 -25.83 -20.41 -19.28
C LYS A 98 -27.29 -19.93 -19.16
N LYS A 99 -27.54 -18.79 -18.49
CA LYS A 99 -28.87 -18.19 -18.40
C LYS A 99 -29.36 -17.71 -19.76
N ILE A 100 -28.53 -17.03 -20.54
CA ILE A 100 -28.91 -16.60 -21.90
C ILE A 100 -29.35 -17.76 -22.78
N VAL A 101 -28.67 -18.90 -22.71
CA VAL A 101 -29.00 -20.09 -23.51
C VAL A 101 -30.33 -20.71 -23.10
N LYS A 102 -30.71 -20.59 -21.82
CA LYS A 102 -31.96 -21.14 -21.28
C LYS A 102 -33.18 -20.25 -21.47
N GLU A 103 -32.95 -18.95 -21.72
CA GLU A 103 -34.06 -18.00 -21.90
C GLU A 103 -34.77 -18.25 -23.22
N PRO A 104 -36.14 -18.30 -23.24
CA PRO A 104 -36.90 -18.50 -24.45
C PRO A 104 -36.71 -17.34 -25.42
N ASN A 105 -36.56 -17.66 -26.73
CA ASN A 105 -36.46 -16.68 -27.76
C ASN A 105 -37.76 -15.87 -27.85
N TYR A 106 -37.66 -14.59 -28.22
CA TYR A 106 -38.77 -13.74 -28.61
C TYR A 106 -38.98 -13.84 -30.11
N ILE A 107 -40.22 -13.62 -30.53
CA ILE A 107 -40.64 -13.75 -31.96
C ILE A 107 -40.53 -12.42 -32.69
N THR A 108 -40.70 -11.32 -31.95
CA THR A 108 -40.66 -9.96 -32.53
C THR A 108 -39.23 -9.54 -32.84
N GLU A 109 -38.98 -8.92 -33.98
CA GLU A 109 -37.66 -8.45 -34.38
C GLU A 109 -37.06 -7.43 -33.41
N GLU A 110 -35.74 -7.51 -33.14
CA GLU A 110 -35.06 -6.70 -32.15
C GLU A 110 -35.20 -5.20 -32.36
N TYR A 111 -35.21 -4.73 -33.64
CA TYR A 111 -35.35 -3.32 -33.91
C TYR A 111 -36.74 -2.76 -33.52
N ILE A 112 -37.82 -3.59 -33.62
CA ILE A 112 -39.17 -3.23 -33.19
C ILE A 112 -39.25 -3.13 -31.68
N LEU A 113 -38.62 -4.09 -30.97
CA LEU A 113 -38.56 -4.11 -29.51
C LEU A 113 -37.77 -2.90 -28.98
N ASN A 114 -36.63 -2.57 -29.58
CA ASN A 114 -35.83 -1.40 -29.22
C ASN A 114 -36.62 -0.10 -29.47
N ASN A 115 -37.29 0.04 -30.63
CA ASN A 115 -38.11 1.21 -30.92
C ASN A 115 -39.25 1.37 -29.91
N TYR A 116 -39.93 0.28 -29.56
CA TYR A 116 -41.00 0.30 -28.55
C TYR A 116 -40.47 0.75 -27.18
N ILE A 117 -39.32 0.28 -26.75
CA ILE A 117 -38.69 0.68 -25.48
C ILE A 117 -38.30 2.17 -25.49
N VAL A 118 -37.78 2.67 -26.61
CA VAL A 118 -37.47 4.10 -26.77
C VAL A 118 -38.74 4.95 -26.70
N LEU A 119 -39.80 4.53 -27.37
CA LEU A 119 -41.11 5.20 -27.33
C LEU A 119 -41.69 5.18 -25.89
N GLU A 120 -41.60 4.04 -25.19
CA GLU A 120 -42.02 3.92 -23.79
C GLU A 120 -41.23 4.84 -22.86
N SER A 121 -39.90 4.94 -23.04
CA SER A 121 -39.04 5.82 -22.27
C SER A 121 -39.36 7.30 -22.50
N ASN A 122 -39.61 7.68 -23.75
CA ASN A 122 -40.02 9.04 -24.14
C ASN A 122 -41.34 9.45 -23.49
N LEU A 123 -42.29 8.53 -23.30
CA LEU A 123 -43.51 8.82 -22.58
C LEU A 123 -43.29 9.27 -21.13
N LYS A 124 -42.25 8.72 -20.47
CA LYS A 124 -41.94 9.05 -19.05
C LYS A 124 -41.32 10.44 -18.92
N THR A 125 -40.61 10.91 -19.97
CA THR A 125 -39.86 12.17 -19.94
C THR A 125 -40.62 13.37 -20.49
N LEU A 126 -41.62 13.14 -21.38
CA LEU A 126 -42.33 14.21 -22.06
C LEU A 126 -43.53 14.79 -21.26
N LYS A 127 -43.78 16.09 -21.46
CA LYS A 127 -44.97 16.77 -20.92
C LYS A 127 -46.27 16.17 -21.46
N PRO A 128 -47.39 16.15 -20.70
CA PRO A 128 -48.62 15.47 -21.06
C PRO A 128 -49.17 15.79 -22.46
N LYS A 129 -49.06 17.06 -22.91
CA LYS A 129 -49.53 17.50 -24.23
C LYS A 129 -48.79 16.83 -25.40
N LYS A 130 -47.52 16.42 -25.23
CA LYS A 130 -46.68 15.81 -26.26
C LYS A 130 -46.74 14.27 -26.26
N ARG A 131 -47.46 13.64 -25.34
CA ARG A 131 -47.55 12.17 -25.21
C ARG A 131 -48.53 11.54 -26.21
N LYS A 132 -49.56 12.28 -26.67
CA LYS A 132 -50.63 11.73 -27.50
C LYS A 132 -50.16 11.10 -28.84
N PRO A 133 -49.21 11.70 -29.62
CA PRO A 133 -48.69 11.04 -30.82
C PRO A 133 -47.92 9.75 -30.50
N ILE A 134 -47.13 9.72 -29.42
CA ILE A 134 -46.35 8.53 -29.04
C ILE A 134 -47.26 7.39 -28.60
N TYR A 135 -48.35 7.68 -27.89
CA TYR A 135 -49.36 6.66 -27.56
C TYR A 135 -49.96 6.03 -28.82
N ARG A 136 -50.24 6.84 -29.88
CA ARG A 136 -50.74 6.30 -31.13
C ARG A 136 -49.73 5.42 -31.86
N GLU A 137 -48.44 5.76 -31.82
CA GLU A 137 -47.36 4.93 -32.38
C GLU A 137 -47.22 3.62 -31.62
N LEU A 138 -47.20 3.66 -30.31
CA LEU A 138 -47.15 2.46 -29.48
C LEU A 138 -48.32 1.52 -29.76
N GLN A 139 -49.52 2.08 -29.86
CA GLN A 139 -50.75 1.33 -30.16
C GLN A 139 -50.67 0.66 -31.53
N LYS A 140 -50.18 1.36 -32.57
CA LYS A 140 -49.94 0.74 -33.88
C LYS A 140 -48.94 -0.42 -33.81
N VAL A 141 -47.86 -0.27 -33.08
CA VAL A 141 -46.84 -1.34 -32.92
C VAL A 141 -47.46 -2.54 -32.17
N GLU A 142 -48.30 -2.29 -31.16
CA GLU A 142 -49.03 -3.36 -30.42
C GLU A 142 -50.05 -4.08 -31.31
N ASP A 143 -50.77 -3.36 -32.16
CA ASP A 143 -51.81 -3.93 -33.07
C ASP A 143 -51.14 -4.85 -34.12
N PHE A 144 -49.96 -4.47 -34.62
CA PHE A 144 -49.22 -5.27 -35.60
C PHE A 144 -48.46 -6.45 -34.99
N ASN A 145 -48.12 -6.40 -33.69
CA ASN A 145 -47.27 -7.41 -33.01
C ASN A 145 -47.98 -7.96 -31.77
N LYS A 146 -48.79 -8.96 -31.93
CA LYS A 146 -49.65 -9.58 -30.90
C LYS A 146 -48.90 -10.03 -29.62
N TYR A 147 -47.62 -10.35 -29.72
CA TYR A 147 -46.80 -10.88 -28.61
C TYR A 147 -45.85 -9.86 -28.03
N ILE A 148 -45.85 -8.61 -28.51
CA ILE A 148 -44.84 -7.60 -28.20
C ILE A 148 -44.63 -7.37 -26.68
N LYS A 149 -45.70 -7.34 -25.89
CA LYS A 149 -45.62 -7.12 -24.43
C LYS A 149 -44.82 -8.23 -23.71
N LYS A 150 -45.04 -9.48 -24.12
CA LYS A 150 -44.30 -10.63 -23.57
C LYS A 150 -42.88 -10.65 -24.08
N ASP A 151 -42.68 -10.32 -25.34
CA ASP A 151 -41.36 -10.29 -25.98
C ASP A 151 -40.49 -9.17 -25.42
N ILE A 152 -41.08 -8.01 -25.05
CA ILE A 152 -40.33 -6.93 -24.38
C ILE A 152 -39.81 -7.36 -23.00
N GLU A 153 -40.58 -8.07 -22.20
CA GLU A 153 -40.12 -8.57 -20.90
C GLU A 153 -38.92 -9.51 -21.08
N LYS A 154 -39.03 -10.45 -22.03
CA LYS A 154 -37.93 -11.36 -22.36
C LYS A 154 -36.72 -10.62 -22.91
N PHE A 155 -36.95 -9.66 -23.80
CA PHE A 155 -35.89 -8.83 -24.40
C PHE A 155 -35.18 -8.02 -23.33
N LYS A 156 -35.88 -7.33 -22.42
CA LYS A 156 -35.31 -6.57 -21.31
C LYS A 156 -34.46 -7.48 -20.38
N LEU A 157 -34.97 -8.69 -20.09
CA LEU A 157 -34.23 -9.68 -19.27
C LEU A 157 -32.95 -10.10 -19.99
N ARG A 158 -33.03 -10.41 -21.28
CA ARG A 158 -31.88 -10.83 -22.09
C ARG A 158 -30.84 -9.72 -22.24
N GLU A 159 -31.26 -8.49 -22.45
CA GLU A 159 -30.36 -7.32 -22.49
C GLU A 159 -29.70 -7.07 -21.13
N ALA A 160 -30.39 -7.24 -20.02
CA ALA A 160 -29.81 -7.14 -18.68
C ALA A 160 -28.75 -8.23 -18.42
N ILE A 161 -28.97 -9.45 -18.93
CA ILE A 161 -27.97 -10.52 -18.85
C ILE A 161 -26.77 -10.23 -19.78
N LYS A 162 -26.99 -9.75 -21.00
CA LYS A 162 -25.92 -9.32 -21.92
C LYS A 162 -25.04 -8.23 -21.29
N LEU A 163 -25.65 -7.25 -20.65
CA LEU A 163 -24.92 -6.17 -19.94
C LEU A 163 -24.06 -6.74 -18.80
N LYS A 164 -24.59 -7.68 -18.03
CA LYS A 164 -23.80 -8.35 -16.98
C LYS A 164 -22.62 -9.12 -17.54
N ILE A 165 -22.82 -9.81 -18.66
CA ILE A 165 -21.74 -10.54 -19.36
C ILE A 165 -20.66 -9.55 -19.80
N GLN A 166 -21.02 -8.44 -20.43
CA GLN A 166 -20.06 -7.41 -20.84
C GLN A 166 -19.30 -6.83 -19.66
N ASN A 167 -19.97 -6.61 -18.52
CA ASN A 167 -19.33 -6.13 -17.31
C ASN A 167 -18.31 -7.15 -16.78
N TYR A 168 -18.65 -8.43 -16.70
CA TYR A 168 -17.71 -9.47 -16.25
C TYR A 168 -16.55 -9.66 -17.24
N GLU A 169 -16.77 -9.58 -18.54
CA GLU A 169 -15.71 -9.62 -19.55
C GLU A 169 -14.75 -8.42 -19.40
N SER A 170 -15.29 -7.24 -19.13
CA SER A 170 -14.49 -6.04 -18.84
C SER A 170 -13.71 -6.17 -17.53
N GLU A 171 -14.32 -6.75 -16.50
CA GLU A 171 -13.70 -7.01 -15.20
C GLU A 171 -12.52 -7.97 -15.34
N ILE A 172 -12.69 -9.09 -16.06
CA ILE A 172 -11.59 -10.03 -16.37
C ILE A 172 -10.46 -9.32 -17.11
N LYS A 173 -10.78 -8.53 -18.13
CA LYS A 173 -9.78 -7.77 -18.88
C LYS A 173 -9.03 -6.76 -18.01
N ASN A 174 -9.72 -6.13 -17.07
CA ASN A 174 -9.11 -5.21 -16.10
C ASN A 174 -8.19 -5.97 -15.14
N ILE A 175 -8.60 -7.13 -14.64
CA ILE A 175 -7.77 -7.99 -13.78
C ILE A 175 -6.50 -8.41 -14.52
N ASP A 176 -6.60 -8.85 -15.78
CA ASP A 176 -5.46 -9.28 -16.60
C ASP A 176 -4.49 -8.12 -16.91
N SER A 177 -5.00 -6.90 -17.07
CA SER A 177 -4.19 -5.71 -17.38
C SER A 177 -3.72 -4.92 -16.15
N TYR A 178 -4.28 -5.18 -14.98
CA TYR A 178 -4.02 -4.42 -13.74
C TYR A 178 -2.53 -4.31 -13.43
N ILE A 179 -1.84 -5.44 -13.42
CA ILE A 179 -0.42 -5.53 -13.11
C ILE A 179 0.45 -4.72 -14.09
N ILE A 180 0.18 -4.89 -15.40
CA ILE A 180 0.95 -4.23 -16.45
C ILE A 180 0.71 -2.72 -16.38
N ASN A 181 -0.52 -2.31 -16.09
CA ASN A 181 -0.88 -0.90 -15.97
C ASN A 181 -0.19 -0.25 -14.75
N GLU A 182 -0.17 -0.92 -13.58
CA GLU A 182 0.53 -0.39 -12.40
C GLU A 182 2.04 -0.26 -12.65
N VAL A 183 2.67 -1.28 -13.22
CA VAL A 183 4.10 -1.21 -13.58
C VAL A 183 4.37 -0.06 -14.55
N ASN A 184 3.54 0.12 -15.57
CA ASN A 184 3.70 1.20 -16.55
C ASN A 184 3.53 2.59 -15.91
N ILE A 185 2.58 2.75 -15.00
CA ILE A 185 2.42 4.01 -14.24
C ILE A 185 3.69 4.30 -13.45
N ILE A 186 4.20 3.32 -12.71
CA ILE A 186 5.44 3.46 -11.93
C ILE A 186 6.62 3.80 -12.84
N LEU A 187 6.79 3.10 -13.97
CA LEU A 187 7.88 3.38 -14.93
C LEU A 187 7.80 4.79 -15.49
N ASN A 188 6.61 5.29 -15.80
CA ASN A 188 6.44 6.66 -16.31
C ASN A 188 6.82 7.69 -15.24
N ILE A 189 6.41 7.49 -13.97
CA ILE A 189 6.79 8.37 -12.86
C ILE A 189 8.30 8.37 -12.66
N LEU A 190 8.93 7.18 -12.68
CA LEU A 190 10.38 7.06 -12.52
C LEU A 190 11.16 7.75 -13.64
N GLU A 191 10.68 7.67 -14.87
CA GLU A 191 11.27 8.34 -16.03
C GLU A 191 11.09 9.88 -15.96
N GLU A 192 9.86 10.36 -15.67
CA GLU A 192 9.53 11.78 -15.53
C GLU A 192 10.40 12.47 -14.46
N HIS A 193 10.63 11.76 -13.35
CA HIS A 193 11.44 12.29 -12.24
C HIS A 193 12.93 11.92 -12.32
N THR A 194 13.41 11.45 -13.47
CA THR A 194 14.84 11.16 -13.73
C THR A 194 15.47 10.12 -12.80
N PHE A 195 14.73 9.08 -12.45
CA PHE A 195 15.26 7.90 -11.75
C PHE A 195 15.74 6.83 -12.73
N ILE A 196 15.08 6.73 -13.88
CA ILE A 196 15.40 5.80 -14.96
C ILE A 196 15.41 6.52 -16.30
N GLU A 197 16.05 5.88 -17.27
CA GLU A 197 16.04 6.25 -18.68
C GLU A 197 15.69 5.01 -19.53
N LYS A 198 14.95 5.22 -20.61
CA LYS A 198 14.61 4.16 -21.56
C LYS A 198 15.49 4.30 -22.78
N GLU A 199 16.43 3.37 -22.98
CA GLU A 199 17.27 3.29 -24.18
C GLU A 199 16.99 1.95 -24.91
N ASP A 200 16.59 2.01 -26.17
CA ASP A 200 16.43 0.85 -27.08
C ASP A 200 15.76 -0.38 -26.42
N LYS A 201 14.65 -0.18 -25.67
CA LYS A 201 13.92 -1.19 -24.89
C LYS A 201 14.62 -1.68 -23.61
N LYS A 202 15.73 -1.07 -23.21
CA LYS A 202 16.35 -1.33 -21.91
C LYS A 202 16.01 -0.18 -20.96
N LEU A 203 15.80 -0.55 -19.69
CA LEU A 203 15.63 0.40 -18.60
C LEU A 203 16.97 0.54 -17.89
N ILE A 204 17.45 1.78 -17.79
CA ILE A 204 18.75 2.09 -17.17
C ILE A 204 18.48 2.94 -15.93
N LEU A 205 19.10 2.58 -14.80
CA LEU A 205 19.04 3.38 -13.58
C LEU A 205 19.97 4.61 -13.73
N LEU A 206 19.39 5.80 -13.64
CA LEU A 206 20.12 7.05 -13.47
C LEU A 206 20.65 7.18 -12.04
N GLU A 207 21.39 8.22 -11.74
CA GLU A 207 22.02 8.43 -10.43
C GLU A 207 21.02 8.36 -9.27
N LYS A 208 19.91 9.10 -9.36
CA LYS A 208 18.82 9.05 -8.37
C LYS A 208 18.22 7.64 -8.23
N GLY A 209 18.07 6.93 -9.34
CA GLY A 209 17.57 5.55 -9.33
C GLY A 209 18.50 4.61 -8.57
N LYS A 210 19.83 4.75 -8.78
CA LYS A 210 20.84 3.98 -8.04
C LYS A 210 20.77 4.26 -6.54
N PHE A 211 20.46 5.48 -6.12
CA PHE A 211 20.26 5.83 -4.71
C PHE A 211 18.96 5.22 -4.18
N ALA A 212 17.86 5.37 -4.91
CA ALA A 212 16.56 4.86 -4.49
C ALA A 212 16.55 3.34 -4.27
N VAL A 213 17.30 2.58 -5.05
CA VAL A 213 17.47 1.12 -4.87
C VAL A 213 18.07 0.77 -3.50
N GLN A 214 18.90 1.64 -2.91
CA GLN A 214 19.54 1.39 -1.62
C GLN A 214 18.61 1.62 -0.43
N ILE A 215 17.50 2.33 -0.61
CA ILE A 215 16.56 2.73 0.44
C ILE A 215 15.38 1.75 0.49
N GLN A 216 15.16 1.14 1.66
CA GLN A 216 14.08 0.17 1.89
C GLN A 216 13.23 0.49 3.13
N GLU A 217 13.82 1.14 4.14
CA GLU A 217 13.18 1.43 5.42
C GLU A 217 12.21 2.62 5.38
N ILE A 218 12.37 3.50 4.37
CA ILE A 218 11.68 4.78 4.24
C ILE A 218 11.34 5.05 2.77
N HIS A 219 10.67 6.17 2.47
CA HIS A 219 10.26 6.50 1.11
C HIS A 219 11.46 6.69 0.18
N SER A 220 11.73 5.71 -0.68
CA SER A 220 12.96 5.61 -1.49
C SER A 220 13.17 6.79 -2.44
N LEU A 221 12.12 7.23 -3.16
CA LEU A 221 12.24 8.31 -4.14
C LEU A 221 12.53 9.65 -3.46
N ALA A 222 11.81 9.94 -2.37
CA ALA A 222 11.98 11.19 -1.63
C ALA A 222 13.40 11.30 -1.06
N VAL A 223 13.90 10.24 -0.44
CA VAL A 223 15.24 10.25 0.17
C VAL A 223 16.34 10.25 -0.88
N ALA A 224 16.17 9.56 -1.99
CA ALA A 224 17.12 9.61 -3.08
C ALA A 224 17.23 11.02 -3.72
N GLU A 225 16.10 11.74 -3.84
CA GLU A 225 16.11 13.15 -4.29
C GLU A 225 16.82 14.06 -3.28
N LEU A 226 16.54 13.90 -1.99
CA LEU A 226 17.21 14.66 -0.93
C LEU A 226 18.71 14.39 -0.91
N ALA A 227 19.13 13.14 -1.07
CA ALA A 227 20.54 12.77 -1.13
C ALA A 227 21.23 13.33 -2.40
N SER A 228 20.57 13.26 -3.56
CA SER A 228 21.06 13.86 -4.80
C SER A 228 21.29 15.37 -4.68
N ASN A 229 20.39 16.05 -3.95
CA ASN A 229 20.48 17.48 -3.67
C ASN A 229 21.45 17.82 -2.52
N LYS A 230 22.23 16.86 -2.03
CA LYS A 230 23.20 17.03 -0.93
C LYS A 230 22.61 17.68 0.33
N THR A 231 21.31 17.42 0.59
CA THR A 231 20.56 18.06 1.67
C THR A 231 21.16 17.76 3.06
N PHE A 232 21.89 16.66 3.22
CA PHE A 232 22.48 16.22 4.48
C PHE A 232 23.92 16.68 4.70
N ASP A 233 24.57 17.28 3.68
CA ASP A 233 26.02 17.53 3.71
C ASP A 233 26.44 18.58 4.72
N ASP A 234 25.63 19.60 4.90
CA ASP A 234 25.96 20.72 5.77
C ASP A 234 25.64 20.48 7.27
N LEU A 235 24.97 19.41 7.63
CA LEU A 235 24.58 19.11 9.00
C LEU A 235 25.77 18.61 9.82
N SER A 236 25.82 18.96 11.11
CA SER A 236 26.67 18.27 12.08
C SER A 236 26.19 16.84 12.31
N VAL A 237 26.96 16.01 13.01
CA VAL A 237 26.60 14.63 13.30
C VAL A 237 25.28 14.49 14.08
N VAL A 238 25.09 15.34 15.10
CA VAL A 238 23.89 15.35 15.92
C VAL A 238 22.70 15.89 15.15
N GLU A 239 22.88 17.01 14.41
CA GLU A 239 21.84 17.58 13.54
C GLU A 239 21.38 16.57 12.47
N PHE A 240 22.32 15.84 11.87
CA PHE A 240 22.01 14.76 10.94
C PHE A 240 21.18 13.65 11.60
N GLY A 241 21.54 13.23 12.82
CA GLY A 241 20.74 12.29 13.60
C GLY A 241 19.33 12.79 13.88
N MET A 242 19.18 14.07 14.32
CA MET A 242 17.87 14.71 14.53
C MET A 242 17.01 14.67 13.26
N VAL A 243 17.61 14.94 12.12
CA VAL A 243 16.92 14.90 10.83
C VAL A 243 16.51 13.46 10.46
N LEU A 244 17.36 12.45 10.68
CA LEU A 244 17.02 11.05 10.44
C LEU A 244 15.93 10.55 11.37
N SER A 245 15.85 11.07 12.59
CA SER A 245 14.81 10.67 13.55
C SER A 245 13.41 11.05 13.10
N ALA A 246 13.26 12.01 12.18
CA ALA A 246 11.99 12.39 11.59
C ALA A 246 11.32 11.24 10.77
N PHE A 247 12.07 10.23 10.37
CA PHE A 247 11.56 9.05 9.68
C PHE A 247 11.12 7.93 10.64
N VAL A 248 11.20 8.15 11.94
CA VAL A 248 10.94 7.12 12.95
C VAL A 248 9.78 7.53 13.84
N LYS A 249 8.71 6.75 13.80
CA LYS A 249 7.56 6.91 14.69
C LYS A 249 7.79 6.18 16.00
N ILE A 250 7.41 6.81 17.08
CA ILE A 250 7.31 6.22 18.42
C ILE A 250 5.89 6.37 18.95
N SER A 251 5.51 5.52 19.88
CA SER A 251 4.21 5.61 20.54
C SER A 251 4.29 6.63 21.67
N ILE A 252 3.60 7.76 21.49
CA ILE A 252 3.48 8.84 22.49
C ILE A 252 2.00 9.22 22.60
N PRO A 253 1.51 9.58 23.78
CA PRO A 253 0.16 10.10 23.95
C PRO A 253 -0.12 11.33 23.06
N ASP A 254 -1.31 11.40 22.48
CA ASP A 254 -1.64 12.43 21.48
C ASP A 254 -1.47 13.86 21.99
N ASN A 255 -1.70 14.09 23.29
CA ASN A 255 -1.51 15.40 23.94
C ASN A 255 -0.04 15.82 24.13
N GLN A 256 0.91 14.90 23.91
CA GLN A 256 2.36 15.15 24.05
C GLN A 256 3.10 15.11 22.71
N ARG A 257 2.40 14.83 21.61
CA ARG A 257 2.99 14.78 20.26
C ARG A 257 3.46 16.14 19.78
N VAL A 258 4.61 16.12 19.12
CA VAL A 258 5.14 17.29 18.41
C VAL A 258 4.41 17.41 17.06
N ILE A 259 3.50 18.37 16.97
CA ILE A 259 2.62 18.54 15.80
C ILE A 259 3.32 19.29 14.66
N SER A 260 4.22 20.22 14.99
CA SER A 260 4.84 21.09 13.98
C SER A 260 6.36 21.16 14.11
N ILE A 261 7.04 21.40 12.97
CA ILE A 261 8.49 21.58 12.92
C ILE A 261 8.92 22.83 13.69
N GLU A 262 8.08 23.87 13.72
CA GLU A 262 8.36 25.13 14.42
C GLU A 262 8.50 24.94 15.92
N SER A 263 7.76 24.00 16.49
CA SER A 263 7.76 23.72 17.93
C SER A 263 9.00 22.93 18.39
N ILE A 264 9.76 22.34 17.48
CA ILE A 264 10.99 21.59 17.80
C ILE A 264 12.06 22.58 18.29
N ASN A 265 12.64 22.30 19.45
CA ASN A 265 13.74 23.08 19.97
C ASN A 265 15.06 22.68 19.30
N CYS A 266 15.33 23.27 18.13
CA CYS A 266 16.55 23.05 17.35
C CYS A 266 16.93 24.33 16.57
N ASN A 267 18.14 24.33 16.02
CA ASN A 267 18.62 25.46 15.23
C ASN A 267 17.86 25.60 13.90
N LYS A 268 17.98 26.79 13.30
CA LYS A 268 17.32 27.13 12.02
C LYS A 268 17.71 26.19 10.88
N LYS A 269 18.92 25.65 10.89
CA LYS A 269 19.44 24.77 9.86
C LYS A 269 18.70 23.41 9.85
N VAL A 270 18.52 22.80 11.02
CA VAL A 270 17.74 21.59 11.20
C VAL A 270 16.29 21.83 10.75
N LYS A 271 15.65 22.92 11.21
CA LYS A 271 14.28 23.26 10.80
C LYS A 271 14.14 23.36 9.28
N ASN A 272 15.02 24.09 8.64
CA ASN A 272 15.01 24.24 7.18
C ASN A 272 15.16 22.88 6.46
N THR A 273 16.00 22.00 6.99
CA THR A 273 16.17 20.65 6.42
C THR A 273 14.92 19.81 6.61
N LEU A 274 14.30 19.85 7.80
CA LEU A 274 13.03 19.15 8.07
C LEU A 274 11.89 19.65 7.16
N PHE A 275 11.83 20.97 6.88
CA PHE A 275 10.87 21.51 5.91
C PHE A 275 11.11 20.98 4.50
N LYS A 276 12.37 20.94 4.02
CA LYS A 276 12.70 20.36 2.72
C LYS A 276 12.29 18.88 2.64
N ILE A 277 12.53 18.12 3.72
CA ILE A 277 12.13 16.71 3.79
C ILE A 277 10.61 16.61 3.68
N LYS A 278 9.86 17.39 4.48
CA LYS A 278 8.39 17.40 4.45
C LYS A 278 7.85 17.74 3.05
N GLU A 279 8.40 18.77 2.41
CA GLU A 279 8.01 19.18 1.07
C GLU A 279 8.27 18.07 0.05
N THR A 280 9.46 17.45 0.07
CA THR A 280 9.81 16.36 -0.83
C THR A 280 8.96 15.12 -0.60
N TYR A 281 8.66 14.78 0.65
CA TYR A 281 7.75 13.67 0.99
C TYR A 281 6.34 13.92 0.47
N ASN A 282 5.78 15.10 0.77
CA ASN A 282 4.44 15.47 0.29
C ASN A 282 4.36 15.41 -1.24
N LYS A 283 5.38 15.91 -1.96
CA LYS A 283 5.45 15.82 -3.41
C LYS A 283 5.25 14.39 -3.92
N TYR A 284 5.97 13.41 -3.35
CA TYR A 284 5.86 12.03 -3.81
C TYR A 284 4.58 11.34 -3.32
N GLN A 285 4.10 11.67 -2.12
CA GLN A 285 2.79 11.19 -1.65
C GLN A 285 1.63 11.71 -2.53
N ASP A 286 1.69 12.97 -2.96
CA ASP A 286 0.69 13.53 -3.89
C ASP A 286 0.73 12.82 -5.24
N ILE A 287 1.93 12.47 -5.74
CA ILE A 287 2.09 11.68 -6.97
C ILE A 287 1.48 10.28 -6.81
N GLU A 288 1.73 9.61 -5.69
CA GLU A 288 1.13 8.30 -5.38
C GLU A 288 -0.39 8.38 -5.33
N LEU A 289 -0.94 9.36 -4.62
CA LEU A 289 -2.39 9.58 -4.50
C LEU A 289 -3.04 9.89 -5.85
N PHE A 290 -2.44 10.78 -6.64
CA PHE A 290 -2.96 11.15 -7.96
C PHE A 290 -3.03 9.94 -8.90
N ASN A 291 -2.03 9.07 -8.85
CA ASN A 291 -1.95 7.88 -9.68
C ASN A 291 -2.63 6.65 -9.04
N LYS A 292 -3.28 6.80 -7.89
CA LYS A 292 -3.93 5.73 -7.14
C LYS A 292 -2.99 4.57 -6.79
N LEU A 293 -1.71 4.86 -6.64
CA LEU A 293 -0.75 3.91 -6.12
C LEU A 293 -0.92 3.83 -4.60
N GLU A 294 -0.93 2.62 -4.06
CA GLU A 294 -1.02 2.46 -2.62
C GLU A 294 0.32 2.83 -1.97
N SER A 295 0.33 3.92 -1.21
CA SER A 295 1.46 4.28 -0.37
C SER A 295 1.58 3.31 0.82
N ASN A 296 2.79 3.04 1.27
CA ASN A 296 2.98 2.36 2.55
C ASN A 296 2.63 3.33 3.68
N ASP A 297 1.68 2.96 4.55
CA ASP A 297 1.28 3.76 5.73
C ASP A 297 2.45 4.13 6.66
N ASP A 298 3.56 3.38 6.57
CA ASP A 298 4.77 3.60 7.37
C ASP A 298 5.64 4.79 6.89
N ASN A 299 5.32 5.40 5.75
CA ASN A 299 6.10 6.50 5.17
C ASN A 299 5.79 7.89 5.73
N ASN A 300 4.96 8.02 6.78
CA ASN A 300 4.65 9.31 7.38
C ASN A 300 5.78 9.80 8.28
N LEU A 301 6.12 11.08 8.17
CA LEU A 301 7.09 11.77 9.02
C LEU A 301 6.55 11.97 10.44
N ALA A 302 7.44 11.92 11.43
CA ALA A 302 7.15 12.18 12.84
C ALA A 302 8.26 13.04 13.45
N TRP A 303 7.89 13.96 14.35
CA TRP A 303 8.85 14.91 14.91
C TRP A 303 9.24 14.60 16.35
N ASP A 304 8.57 13.66 16.97
CA ASP A 304 8.66 13.35 18.38
C ASP A 304 10.06 12.92 18.84
N MET A 305 10.82 12.25 17.99
CA MET A 305 12.17 11.77 18.29
C MET A 305 13.26 12.82 18.12
N CYS A 306 12.99 13.97 17.47
CA CYS A 306 14.04 14.92 17.12
C CYS A 306 14.78 15.49 18.35
N GLU A 307 14.04 15.97 19.35
CA GLU A 307 14.63 16.51 20.59
C GLU A 307 15.18 15.40 21.48
N LEU A 308 14.50 14.26 21.55
CA LEU A 308 14.94 13.12 22.35
C LEU A 308 16.29 12.60 21.86
N LEU A 309 16.49 12.56 20.54
CA LEU A 309 17.78 12.14 19.99
C LEU A 309 18.90 13.12 20.29
N ASN A 310 18.63 14.45 20.23
CA ASN A 310 19.60 15.46 20.61
C ASN A 310 20.05 15.25 22.07
N THR A 311 19.10 15.16 22.99
CA THR A 311 19.37 14.94 24.42
C THR A 311 20.12 13.61 24.66
N TRP A 312 19.76 12.54 23.94
CA TRP A 312 20.45 11.27 24.00
C TRP A 312 21.90 11.39 23.52
N CYS A 313 22.15 12.06 22.39
CA CYS A 313 23.52 12.25 21.89
C CYS A 313 24.41 13.03 22.89
N ASP A 314 23.85 13.99 23.61
CA ASP A 314 24.56 14.80 24.60
C ASP A 314 24.83 14.06 25.93
N SER A 315 24.12 12.96 26.21
CA SER A 315 24.32 12.14 27.43
C SER A 315 25.59 11.30 27.32
N ASN A 316 26.69 11.69 27.95
CA ASN A 316 27.99 11.06 27.80
C ASN A 316 28.43 10.15 28.96
N SER A 317 27.73 10.19 30.11
CA SER A 317 28.00 9.38 31.29
C SER A 317 26.82 8.44 31.59
N ASP A 318 27.13 7.33 32.33
CA ASP A 318 26.09 6.39 32.78
C ASP A 318 25.00 7.05 33.62
N SER A 319 25.36 8.07 34.41
CA SER A 319 24.40 8.83 35.20
C SER A 319 23.46 9.68 34.34
N GLU A 320 23.97 10.29 33.26
CA GLU A 320 23.16 11.06 32.30
C GLU A 320 22.26 10.15 31.48
N CYS A 321 22.76 9.00 31.02
CA CYS A 321 21.95 8.01 30.34
C CYS A 321 20.80 7.47 31.22
N LYS A 322 21.08 7.18 32.51
CA LYS A 322 20.04 6.77 33.46
C LYS A 322 19.00 7.89 33.70
N LYS A 323 19.46 9.13 33.79
CA LYS A 323 18.57 10.30 33.90
C LYS A 323 17.68 10.41 32.66
N PHE A 324 18.25 10.35 31.46
CA PHE A 324 17.51 10.36 30.21
C PHE A 324 16.43 9.30 30.18
N PHE A 325 16.73 8.04 30.54
CA PHE A 325 15.73 6.97 30.59
C PHE A 325 14.61 7.20 31.61
N ASN A 326 14.87 7.94 32.68
CA ASN A 326 13.81 8.33 33.61
C ASN A 326 12.97 9.47 33.04
N ASP A 327 13.58 10.42 32.34
CA ASP A 327 12.90 11.58 31.75
C ASP A 327 11.95 11.15 30.62
N ILE A 328 12.34 10.19 29.77
CA ILE A 328 11.46 9.70 28.67
C ILE A 328 10.22 8.93 29.16
N LYS A 329 10.22 8.42 30.41
CA LYS A 329 9.02 7.77 30.98
C LYS A 329 7.83 8.73 31.11
N VAL A 330 8.09 10.03 31.22
CA VAL A 330 7.03 11.06 31.25
C VAL A 330 6.22 11.04 29.94
N PHE A 331 6.87 10.66 28.85
CA PHE A 331 6.24 10.49 27.52
C PHE A 331 5.65 9.09 27.30
N GLU A 332 5.59 8.25 28.36
CA GLU A 332 5.17 6.85 28.28
C GLU A 332 6.02 5.99 27.35
N ILE A 333 7.22 6.44 26.99
CA ILE A 333 8.15 5.70 26.12
C ILE A 333 8.87 4.65 26.95
N THR A 334 8.73 3.39 26.54
CA THR A 334 9.47 2.28 27.14
C THR A 334 10.91 2.25 26.62
N LEU A 335 11.83 1.71 27.41
CA LEU A 335 13.23 1.48 26.98
C LEU A 335 13.28 0.69 25.66
N GLY A 336 12.45 -0.34 25.53
CA GLY A 336 12.41 -1.18 24.33
C GLY A 336 11.95 -0.42 23.08
N GLU A 337 11.01 0.51 23.19
CA GLU A 337 10.58 1.37 22.08
C GLU A 337 11.66 2.36 21.68
N PHE A 338 12.30 2.99 22.67
CA PHE A 338 13.43 3.89 22.40
C PHE A 338 14.58 3.16 21.68
N VAL A 339 14.98 1.99 22.17
CA VAL A 339 16.04 1.16 21.55
C VAL A 339 15.66 0.80 20.12
N LYS A 340 14.42 0.38 19.86
CA LYS A 340 13.94 0.11 18.49
C LYS A 340 14.03 1.36 17.60
N ALA A 341 13.67 2.52 18.11
CA ALA A 341 13.77 3.78 17.37
C ALA A 341 15.23 4.10 17.02
N ILE A 342 16.15 3.98 17.96
CA ILE A 342 17.60 4.17 17.73
C ILE A 342 18.13 3.18 16.69
N LEU A 343 17.76 1.90 16.78
CA LEU A 343 18.17 0.90 15.79
C LEU A 343 17.61 1.22 14.40
N LYS A 344 16.36 1.70 14.28
CA LYS A 344 15.78 2.11 13.01
C LYS A 344 16.50 3.32 12.41
N ILE A 345 16.86 4.32 13.22
CA ILE A 345 17.67 5.48 12.78
C ILE A 345 19.01 5.00 12.20
N ASN A 346 19.68 4.04 12.88
CA ASN A 346 20.94 3.49 12.40
C ASN A 346 20.79 2.64 11.14
N ASN A 347 19.68 1.92 10.97
CA ASN A 347 19.39 1.19 9.74
C ASN A 347 19.24 2.16 8.55
N ILE A 348 18.49 3.25 8.73
CA ILE A 348 18.38 4.33 7.73
C ILE A 348 19.78 4.92 7.44
N GLY A 349 20.59 5.14 8.47
CA GLY A 349 21.99 5.55 8.32
C GLY A 349 22.81 4.58 7.47
N ASN A 350 22.68 3.27 7.68
CA ASN A 350 23.37 2.23 6.89
C ASN A 350 22.91 2.24 5.40
N GLU A 351 21.66 2.56 5.13
CA GLU A 351 21.18 2.72 3.74
C GLU A 351 21.78 3.95 3.07
N LEU A 352 21.84 5.07 3.80
CA LEU A 352 22.51 6.30 3.33
C LEU A 352 24.04 6.13 3.20
N GLU A 353 24.65 5.24 3.99
CA GLU A 353 26.08 4.90 3.82
C GLU A 353 26.36 4.33 2.43
N LYS A 354 25.48 3.46 1.92
CA LYS A 354 25.61 2.93 0.57
C LYS A 354 25.51 4.03 -0.50
N ILE A 355 24.61 5.00 -0.29
CA ILE A 355 24.49 6.16 -1.18
C ILE A 355 25.74 7.02 -1.11
N ALA A 356 26.27 7.29 0.09
CA ALA A 356 27.50 8.06 0.27
C ALA A 356 28.70 7.43 -0.45
N ILE A 357 28.77 6.08 -0.45
CA ILE A 357 29.78 5.34 -1.22
C ILE A 357 29.61 5.55 -2.72
N ILE A 358 28.37 5.45 -3.25
CA ILE A 358 28.09 5.67 -4.68
C ILE A 358 28.45 7.11 -5.09
N GLN A 359 28.18 8.09 -4.23
CA GLN A 359 28.50 9.52 -4.45
C GLN A 359 29.96 9.87 -4.22
N ASN A 360 30.79 8.96 -3.69
CA ASN A 360 32.11 9.27 -3.15
C ASN A 360 32.11 10.42 -2.11
N ASN A 361 31.05 10.52 -1.29
CA ASN A 361 30.87 11.56 -0.31
C ASN A 361 31.46 11.14 1.04
N LEU A 362 32.77 11.40 1.23
CA LEU A 362 33.50 11.05 2.44
C LEU A 362 32.94 11.77 3.69
N ASN A 363 32.47 13.00 3.53
CA ASN A 363 31.93 13.78 4.66
C ASN A 363 30.65 13.12 5.21
N LEU A 364 29.70 12.74 4.34
CA LEU A 364 28.49 12.04 4.75
C LEU A 364 28.83 10.67 5.37
N LEU A 365 29.77 9.93 4.79
CA LEU A 365 30.22 8.63 5.30
C LEU A 365 30.77 8.73 6.72
N GLU A 366 31.62 9.75 6.97
CA GLU A 366 32.19 10.00 8.30
C GLU A 366 31.11 10.37 9.32
N LYS A 367 30.14 11.21 8.94
CA LYS A 367 28.98 11.54 9.80
C LYS A 367 28.19 10.34 10.20
N ILE A 368 27.87 9.44 9.27
CA ILE A 368 27.08 8.24 9.54
C ILE A 368 27.83 7.34 10.56
N LYS A 369 29.12 7.13 10.37
CA LYS A 369 29.93 6.36 11.30
C LYS A 369 30.00 6.96 12.70
N LYS A 370 30.15 8.28 12.79
CA LYS A 370 30.16 9.00 14.08
C LYS A 370 28.79 8.95 14.75
N LEU A 371 27.69 9.09 13.98
CA LEU A 371 26.33 8.99 14.49
C LEU A 371 26.08 7.61 15.14
N LYS A 372 26.52 6.55 14.48
CA LYS A 372 26.41 5.20 15.01
C LYS A 372 27.07 5.04 16.37
N ILE A 373 28.27 5.59 16.54
CA ILE A 373 28.98 5.57 17.83
C ILE A 373 28.22 6.35 18.90
N LEU A 374 27.69 7.54 18.55
CA LEU A 374 26.96 8.40 19.49
C LEU A 374 25.62 7.81 19.93
N THR A 375 24.93 7.10 19.04
CA THR A 375 23.56 6.62 19.31
C THR A 375 23.52 5.24 19.92
N LEU A 376 24.45 4.34 19.60
CA LEU A 376 24.48 2.96 20.10
C LEU A 376 25.22 2.79 21.43
N LYS A 377 25.77 3.89 22.00
CA LYS A 377 26.37 3.85 23.33
C LYS A 377 25.38 3.30 24.35
N SER A 378 25.81 2.37 25.20
CA SER A 378 24.99 1.77 26.27
C SER A 378 23.68 1.10 25.82
N VAL A 379 23.49 0.85 24.53
CA VAL A 379 22.28 0.23 23.96
C VAL A 379 22.55 -1.19 23.50
N VAL A 380 23.80 -1.53 23.22
CA VAL A 380 24.29 -2.85 22.81
C VAL A 380 25.32 -3.35 23.78
#